data_e5efd55e9c4d579b83643e854e0a788e
#
_entry.id   e5efd55e9c4d579b83643e854e0a788e
#
_cell.length_a   1.000
_cell.length_b   1.000
_cell.length_c   1.000
_cell.angle_alpha   90.00
_cell.angle_beta   90.00
_cell.angle_gamma   90.00
#
_symmetry.space_group_name_H-M   'P 1'
#
loop_
_entity.id
_entity.type
_entity.pdbx_description
1 polymer ?
#
loop_
_entity_poly.entity_id
_entity_poly.type
_entity_poly.pdbx_seq_one_letter_code
_entity_poly.pdbx_strand_id
1 'polypeptide(L)'
;QGGIALAELSCTGVDIEVTGTTSSSVEVQNNGINDVSGIIIVAKGDGEVQSQLFAQSVEPGDSRSFPFEGIPGVGNIEEVTVIPTIGLGINRPCTEQKKELSL
;
A
#
# COMPACT_ATOMS: atom_id res chain seq x y z
N GLN A 1 -22.29 5.71 20.12
CA GLN A 1 -21.39 4.66 20.56
C GLN A 1 -20.07 4.73 19.81
N GLY A 2 -19.02 4.42 20.52
CA GLY A 2 -17.71 4.44 19.92
C GLY A 2 -17.51 3.39 18.85
N GLY A 3 -18.35 2.36 18.82
CA GLY A 3 -18.22 1.30 17.84
C GLY A 3 -18.40 1.76 16.41
N ILE A 4 -19.21 2.79 16.20
CA ILE A 4 -19.41 3.30 14.85
C ILE A 4 -18.12 3.95 14.33
N ALA A 5 -17.49 4.76 15.16
CA ALA A 5 -16.24 5.40 14.76
C ALA A 5 -15.15 4.38 14.52
N LEU A 6 -15.11 3.32 15.34
CA LEU A 6 -14.14 2.26 15.15
C LEU A 6 -14.37 1.51 13.85
N ALA A 7 -15.63 1.31 13.47
CA ALA A 7 -15.94 0.64 12.22
C ALA A 7 -15.45 1.45 11.01
N GLU A 8 -15.53 2.77 11.11
CA GLU A 8 -15.06 3.62 10.02
C GLU A 8 -13.56 3.58 9.85
N LEU A 9 -12.83 3.24 10.92
CA LEU A 9 -11.39 3.13 10.87
C LEU A 9 -10.93 1.68 10.67
N SER A 10 -11.87 0.80 10.39
CA SER A 10 -11.56 -0.60 10.20
C SER A 10 -11.02 -0.84 8.80
N CYS A 11 -10.16 -1.82 8.67
CA CYS A 11 -9.68 -2.28 7.37
C CYS A 11 -10.71 -3.12 6.62
N THR A 12 -11.88 -3.33 7.22
CA THR A 12 -12.99 -3.99 6.54
C THR A 12 -13.41 -3.13 5.35
N GLY A 13 -13.58 -3.74 4.20
CA GLY A 13 -13.94 -2.98 3.00
C GLY A 13 -12.75 -2.39 2.27
N VAL A 14 -11.54 -2.62 2.77
CA VAL A 14 -10.32 -2.25 2.06
C VAL A 14 -9.87 -3.45 1.25
N ASP A 15 -9.72 -3.25 -0.05
CA ASP A 15 -9.27 -4.31 -0.94
C ASP A 15 -8.49 -3.68 -2.08
N ILE A 16 -7.25 -4.08 -2.23
CA ILE A 16 -6.42 -3.56 -3.29
C ILE A 16 -5.96 -4.70 -4.19
N GLU A 17 -5.66 -4.34 -5.42
CA GLU A 17 -5.11 -5.28 -6.39
C GLU A 17 -3.94 -4.61 -7.09
N VAL A 18 -2.86 -5.35 -7.30
CA VAL A 18 -1.74 -4.86 -8.08
C VAL A 18 -2.02 -5.23 -9.53
N THR A 19 -2.31 -4.22 -10.35
CA THR A 19 -2.71 -4.43 -11.73
C THR A 19 -1.56 -4.31 -12.71
N GLY A 20 -0.41 -3.80 -12.25
CA GLY A 20 0.77 -3.71 -13.09
C GLY A 20 2.01 -3.60 -12.23
N THR A 21 3.09 -4.21 -12.68
CA THR A 21 4.36 -4.20 -11.98
C THR A 21 5.48 -4.05 -12.99
N THR A 22 6.37 -3.09 -12.72
CA THR A 22 7.61 -2.97 -13.49
C THR A 22 8.77 -3.17 -12.54
N SER A 23 9.99 -3.02 -13.04
CA SER A 23 11.17 -3.15 -12.19
C SER A 23 11.32 -1.96 -11.24
N SER A 24 10.52 -0.91 -11.39
CA SER A 24 10.68 0.32 -10.61
C SER A 24 9.38 0.86 -10.04
N SER A 25 8.23 0.28 -10.38
CA SER A 25 6.94 0.80 -9.87
C SER A 25 5.88 -0.27 -9.86
N VAL A 26 4.83 -0.01 -9.07
CA VAL A 26 3.64 -0.86 -9.04
C VAL A 26 2.42 0.01 -9.29
N GLU A 27 1.42 -0.55 -9.97
CA GLU A 27 0.14 0.09 -10.11
C GLU A 27 -0.86 -0.61 -9.20
N VAL A 28 -1.52 0.17 -8.34
CA VAL A 28 -2.44 -0.35 -7.34
C VAL A 28 -3.83 0.16 -7.66
N GLN A 29 -4.79 -0.76 -7.71
CA GLN A 29 -6.20 -0.44 -7.91
C GLN A 29 -6.95 -0.70 -6.62
N ASN A 30 -7.85 0.21 -6.26
CA ASN A 30 -8.69 0.05 -5.08
C ASN A 30 -9.99 -0.63 -5.51
N ASN A 31 -10.13 -1.90 -5.16
CA ASN A 31 -11.33 -2.68 -5.46
C ASN A 31 -12.29 -2.74 -4.28
N GLY A 32 -11.97 -2.05 -3.20
CA GLY A 32 -12.81 -2.02 -2.01
C GLY A 32 -13.87 -0.95 -2.08
N ILE A 33 -14.55 -0.75 -0.97
CA ILE A 33 -15.61 0.24 -0.86
C ILE A 33 -15.17 1.47 -0.07
N ASN A 34 -13.99 1.43 0.52
CA ASN A 34 -13.45 2.54 1.31
C ASN A 34 -12.24 3.15 0.64
N ASP A 35 -12.01 4.44 0.90
CA ASP A 35 -10.83 5.11 0.41
C ASP A 35 -9.58 4.55 1.08
N VAL A 36 -8.52 4.43 0.29
CA VAL A 36 -7.19 4.13 0.79
C VAL A 36 -6.48 5.47 0.94
N SER A 37 -6.01 5.78 2.15
CA SER A 37 -5.40 7.08 2.41
C SER A 37 -3.95 7.15 1.94
N GLY A 38 -3.31 5.99 1.79
CA GLY A 38 -1.94 5.93 1.31
C GLY A 38 -1.50 4.50 1.11
N ILE A 39 -0.29 4.33 0.65
CA ILE A 39 0.29 3.01 0.38
C ILE A 39 1.67 2.98 1.02
N ILE A 40 1.93 1.93 1.78
CA ILE A 40 3.27 1.65 2.29
C ILE A 40 3.88 0.60 1.37
N ILE A 41 5.05 0.90 0.84
CA ILE A 41 5.78 -0.08 0.02
C ILE A 41 6.99 -0.52 0.81
N VAL A 42 7.09 -1.82 1.03
CA VAL A 42 8.23 -2.44 1.68
C VAL A 42 9.06 -3.11 0.60
N ALA A 43 10.28 -2.61 0.40
CA ALA A 43 11.19 -3.14 -0.62
C ALA A 43 12.24 -4.00 0.07
N LYS A 44 12.50 -5.17 -0.51
CA LYS A 44 13.45 -6.12 0.04
C LYS A 44 14.40 -6.59 -1.06
N GLY A 45 15.68 -6.56 -0.77
CA GLY A 45 16.69 -7.03 -1.71
C GLY A 45 18.07 -6.89 -1.13
N ASP A 46 19.01 -7.71 -1.61
CA ASP A 46 20.41 -7.71 -1.17
C ASP A 46 20.55 -7.84 0.34
N GLY A 47 19.61 -8.56 0.98
CA GLY A 47 19.64 -8.75 2.43
C GLY A 47 19.15 -7.59 3.23
N GLU A 48 18.59 -6.56 2.59
CA GLU A 48 18.10 -5.37 3.28
C GLU A 48 16.61 -5.20 3.06
N VAL A 49 15.94 -4.52 4.00
CA VAL A 49 14.51 -4.25 3.93
C VAL A 49 14.30 -2.78 4.29
N GLN A 50 13.61 -2.05 3.44
CA GLN A 50 13.25 -0.66 3.69
C GLN A 50 11.80 -0.44 3.32
N SER A 51 11.17 0.52 3.96
CA SER A 51 9.78 0.85 3.67
C SER A 51 9.62 2.34 3.49
N GLN A 52 8.61 2.72 2.72
CA GLN A 52 8.28 4.12 2.50
C GLN A 52 6.78 4.26 2.40
N LEU A 53 6.24 5.28 3.06
CA LEU A 53 4.83 5.63 2.97
C LEU A 53 4.64 6.62 1.83
N PHE A 54 3.70 6.31 0.95
CA PHE A 54 3.27 7.21 -0.12
C PHE A 54 1.88 7.74 0.29
N ALA A 55 1.83 8.98 0.75
CA ALA A 55 0.61 9.57 1.28
C ALA A 55 -0.26 10.11 0.14
N GLN A 56 -0.67 9.22 -0.75
CA GLN A 56 -1.54 9.55 -1.86
C GLN A 56 -2.75 8.63 -1.81
N SER A 57 -3.93 9.23 -1.80
CA SER A 57 -5.16 8.45 -1.66
C SER A 57 -5.53 7.77 -2.97
N VAL A 58 -6.19 6.61 -2.83
CA VAL A 58 -6.74 5.88 -3.97
C VAL A 58 -8.20 5.63 -3.65
N GLU A 59 -9.08 6.26 -4.42
CA GLU A 59 -10.52 6.13 -4.20
C GLU A 59 -11.02 4.80 -4.78
N PRO A 60 -12.17 4.31 -4.29
CA PRO A 60 -12.73 3.07 -4.84
C PRO A 60 -12.91 3.15 -6.35
N GLY A 61 -12.42 2.15 -7.04
CA GLY A 61 -12.48 2.09 -8.50
C GLY A 61 -11.33 2.76 -9.20
N ASP A 62 -10.51 3.52 -8.49
CA ASP A 62 -9.36 4.20 -9.08
C ASP A 62 -8.11 3.37 -8.96
N SER A 63 -7.12 3.70 -9.77
CA SER A 63 -5.79 3.11 -9.69
C SER A 63 -4.75 4.20 -9.72
N ARG A 64 -3.56 3.88 -9.19
CA ARG A 64 -2.47 4.83 -9.11
C ARG A 64 -1.14 4.07 -9.10
N SER A 65 -0.15 4.64 -9.74
CA SER A 65 1.18 4.05 -9.79
C SER A 65 2.05 4.61 -8.67
N PHE A 66 2.87 3.75 -8.08
CA PHE A 66 3.76 4.12 -6.98
C PHE A 66 5.17 3.65 -7.32
N PRO A 67 6.12 4.58 -7.42
CA PRO A 67 7.51 4.21 -7.72
C PRO A 67 8.21 3.73 -6.45
N PHE A 68 8.89 2.61 -6.54
CA PHE A 68 9.66 2.11 -5.40
C PHE A 68 11.17 2.19 -5.64
N GLU A 69 11.60 2.57 -6.82
CA GLU A 69 13.02 2.68 -7.09
C GLU A 69 13.69 3.79 -6.29
N GLY A 70 12.90 4.74 -5.79
CA GLY A 70 13.44 5.82 -4.98
C GLY A 70 13.58 5.50 -3.51
N ILE A 71 13.27 4.27 -3.09
CA ILE A 71 13.41 3.90 -1.68
C ILE A 71 14.89 3.68 -1.40
N PRO A 72 15.47 4.50 -0.50
CA PRO A 72 16.92 4.41 -0.25
C PRO A 72 17.26 3.19 0.60
N GLY A 73 18.51 2.75 0.50
CA GLY A 73 19.03 1.71 1.37
C GLY A 73 18.85 0.30 0.88
N VAL A 74 18.15 0.09 -0.22
CA VAL A 74 18.01 -1.23 -0.82
C VAL A 74 18.64 -1.17 -2.21
N GLY A 75 19.58 -2.05 -2.46
CA GLY A 75 20.27 -2.06 -3.75
C GLY A 75 19.40 -2.66 -4.84
N ASN A 76 19.47 -3.98 -4.97
CA ASN A 76 18.71 -4.67 -6.02
C ASN A 76 17.41 -5.21 -5.41
N ILE A 77 16.29 -4.58 -5.73
CA ILE A 77 15.00 -4.93 -5.14
C ILE A 77 14.50 -6.23 -5.75
N GLU A 78 14.24 -7.22 -4.92
CA GLU A 78 13.79 -8.55 -5.33
C GLU A 78 12.34 -8.83 -4.98
N GLU A 79 11.86 -8.23 -3.89
CA GLU A 79 10.48 -8.41 -3.43
C GLU A 79 9.92 -7.07 -3.00
N VAL A 80 8.63 -6.90 -3.24
CA VAL A 80 7.90 -5.70 -2.84
C VAL A 80 6.61 -6.13 -2.16
N THR A 81 6.33 -5.53 -1.01
CA THR A 81 5.05 -5.71 -0.32
C THR A 81 4.32 -4.37 -0.34
N VAL A 82 3.06 -4.42 -0.76
CA VAL A 82 2.21 -3.24 -0.86
C VAL A 82 1.16 -3.33 0.23
N ILE A 83 1.13 -2.34 1.12
CA ILE A 83 0.23 -2.33 2.27
C ILE A 83 -0.65 -1.09 2.18
N PRO A 84 -1.98 -1.23 2.04
CA PRO A 84 -2.85 -0.06 2.03
C PRO A 84 -2.99 0.52 3.43
N THR A 85 -3.18 1.84 3.49
CA THR A 85 -3.43 2.52 4.76
C THR A 85 -4.76 3.22 4.73
N ILE A 86 -5.34 3.44 5.91
CA ILE A 86 -6.59 4.15 6.07
C ILE A 86 -6.44 5.22 7.15
N GLY A 87 -7.36 6.16 7.16
CA GLY A 87 -7.43 7.17 8.21
C GLY A 87 -7.18 8.57 7.68
N LEU A 88 -7.84 9.55 8.28
CA LEU A 88 -7.65 10.95 7.95
C LEU A 88 -6.57 11.52 8.86
N GLY A 89 -5.49 12.02 8.26
CA GLY A 89 -4.39 12.59 9.02
C GLY A 89 -3.46 11.59 9.66
N ILE A 90 -3.86 10.33 9.70
CA ILE A 90 -3.01 9.23 10.13
C ILE A 90 -3.08 8.15 9.07
N ASN A 91 -1.98 7.47 8.81
CA ASN A 91 -1.98 6.38 7.86
C ASN A 91 -1.83 5.08 8.63
N ARG A 92 -2.97 4.46 8.96
CA ARG A 92 -3.01 3.22 9.70
C ARG A 92 -2.86 2.05 8.71
N PRO A 93 -1.85 1.21 8.84
CA PRO A 93 -1.64 0.13 7.88
C PRO A 93 -2.67 -0.98 8.04
N CYS A 94 -3.19 -1.46 6.91
CA CYS A 94 -4.07 -2.60 6.84
C CYS A 94 -3.25 -3.81 6.42
N THR A 95 -2.51 -4.39 7.35
CA THR A 95 -1.54 -5.43 7.03
C THR A 95 -2.19 -6.72 6.54
N GLU A 96 -3.46 -6.94 6.89
CA GLU A 96 -4.16 -8.13 6.42
C GLU A 96 -4.51 -8.05 4.95
N GLN A 97 -4.51 -6.85 4.39
CA GLN A 97 -4.81 -6.64 2.97
C GLN A 97 -3.54 -6.42 2.14
N LYS A 98 -2.39 -6.69 2.70
CA LYS A 98 -1.14 -6.50 1.98
C LYS A 98 -1.03 -7.43 0.79
N LYS A 99 -0.30 -7.01 -0.23
CA LYS A 99 -0.01 -7.81 -1.41
C LYS A 99 1.50 -7.93 -1.54
N GLU A 100 1.97 -9.15 -1.72
CA GLU A 100 3.40 -9.44 -1.83
C GLU A 100 3.71 -9.85 -3.25
N LEU A 101 4.80 -9.30 -3.78
CA LEU A 101 5.20 -9.50 -5.16
C LEU A 101 6.68 -9.86 -5.22
N SER A 102 6.99 -10.84 -6.06
CA SER A 102 8.37 -11.18 -6.40
C SER A 102 8.69 -10.59 -7.76
N LEU A 103 9.80 -9.89 -7.84
CA LEU A 103 10.20 -9.24 -9.08
C LEU A 103 11.12 -10.10 -9.94
#